data_2cb10da192a6871340a5686c1fd2d216
#
_entry.id   2cb10da192a6871340a5686c1fd2d216
#
_cell.length_a   1.000
_cell.length_b   1.000
_cell.length_c   1.000
_cell.angle_alpha   90.00
_cell.angle_beta   90.00
_cell.angle_gamma   90.00
#
_symmetry.space_group_name_H-M   'P 1'
#
loop_
_entity.id
_entity.type
_entity.pdbx_description
1 polymer ?
#
loop_
_entity_poly.entity_id
_entity_poly.type
_entity_poly.pdbx_seq_one_letter_code
_entity_poly.pdbx_strand_id
1 'polypeptide(L)'
;MNRNLLHAALLTPALFYITACSGDASGSGLPADREAGHEDSHDYDGQPDEAGHGDEAGAHDETDAHDEGDHVELSLDEAKAAGIRTGKAETGRIAGGIELPAEIRFDADRVARLSPKVEGVVSRLYSGEGDTIKAGATLALLTSRELAGLKADFLNAQTAEQLAMAELEREERLFKQNITAEADVQSARAAYAAANAQLEASENRLHAVGVGHEVLDRLDDVADGALSHAYVTSPIAGKIIRRTVSLGETVSAGDDPIFVIIDDSVVWADIAVYKENLGEIDVGLPVSLRQETGETLADGVIATVLPVIDETSRTATARVVVDNSEHRLKPGQFVTAHIETGGTATSVRVPSGAIVQVEGTPSVFVPTDDGFEPKRIVPGDSANGFTQILSGLEAGDALVIEGAFTLKAQLEKDAFGDGHAH
;
A
#
# COMPACT_ATOMS: atom_id res chain seq x y z
N MET A 1 44.72 39.40 -26.32
CA MET A 1 45.40 40.47 -25.62
C MET A 1 44.47 41.16 -24.68
N ASN A 2 44.61 40.87 -23.39
CA ASN A 2 44.49 41.71 -22.19
C ASN A 2 43.36 42.78 -22.16
N ARG A 3 42.51 42.93 -21.12
CA ARG A 3 42.85 43.04 -19.68
C ARG A 3 41.55 43.04 -18.84
N ASN A 4 41.60 42.34 -17.72
CA ASN A 4 40.77 42.40 -16.54
C ASN A 4 40.36 43.82 -16.07
N LEU A 5 39.17 43.93 -15.49
CA LEU A 5 38.93 44.79 -14.32
C LEU A 5 37.86 44.17 -13.40
N LEU A 6 38.33 43.75 -12.23
CA LEU A 6 37.55 43.42 -11.05
C LEU A 6 36.80 44.66 -10.54
N HIS A 7 35.56 44.48 -10.10
CA HIS A 7 34.97 45.32 -9.06
C HIS A 7 34.35 44.43 -8.00
N ALA A 8 34.95 44.43 -6.84
CA ALA A 8 34.46 43.86 -5.60
C ALA A 8 33.38 44.77 -5.01
N ALA A 9 32.25 44.24 -4.62
CA ALA A 9 31.25 44.89 -3.80
C ALA A 9 31.06 44.12 -2.49
N LEU A 10 31.29 44.81 -1.39
CA LEU A 10 31.25 44.37 -0.01
C LEU A 10 29.83 43.91 0.40
N LEU A 11 29.75 42.73 1.01
CA LEU A 11 28.64 42.31 1.82
C LEU A 11 28.86 42.73 3.26
N THR A 12 27.90 43.47 3.85
CA THR A 12 27.78 43.69 5.29
C THR A 12 26.71 42.73 5.85
N PRO A 13 26.97 41.99 6.94
CA PRO A 13 25.92 41.19 7.61
C PRO A 13 25.19 42.08 8.64
N ALA A 14 23.87 42.08 8.56
CA ALA A 14 23.00 42.63 9.59
C ALA A 14 22.76 41.58 10.72
N LEU A 15 23.21 41.97 11.89
CA LEU A 15 23.05 41.23 13.14
C LEU A 15 21.66 41.51 13.74
N PHE A 16 20.78 40.53 13.85
CA PHE A 16 19.52 40.68 14.58
C PHE A 16 19.71 40.17 16.01
N TYR A 17 19.58 41.08 16.96
CA TYR A 17 19.48 40.81 18.40
C TYR A 17 18.11 40.25 18.71
N ILE A 18 18.06 39.09 19.37
CA ILE A 18 16.87 38.55 20.04
C ILE A 18 16.97 38.93 21.51
N THR A 19 16.06 39.76 21.95
CA THR A 19 15.88 40.14 23.36
C THR A 19 14.98 39.11 24.02
N ALA A 20 15.52 38.43 25.03
CA ALA A 20 14.74 37.59 25.96
C ALA A 20 14.09 38.49 27.01
N CYS A 21 12.77 38.36 27.22
CA CYS A 21 12.09 38.84 28.40
C CYS A 21 11.68 37.67 29.29
N SER A 22 12.30 37.64 30.45
CA SER A 22 11.92 36.85 31.61
C SER A 22 10.71 37.53 32.30
N GLY A 23 9.76 36.72 32.76
CA GLY A 23 8.64 37.14 33.62
C GLY A 23 8.31 36.02 34.60
N ASP A 24 8.70 36.28 35.85
CA ASP A 24 8.38 35.50 37.06
C ASP A 24 6.89 35.50 37.39
N ALA A 25 6.39 34.44 38.03
CA ALA A 25 5.76 34.42 39.35
C ALA A 25 5.08 33.08 39.68
N SER A 26 5.62 32.36 40.65
CA SER A 26 5.02 31.91 41.94
C SER A 26 3.70 31.10 41.80
N GLY A 27 3.55 29.95 42.40
CA GLY A 27 3.95 29.45 43.70
C GLY A 27 3.26 28.12 44.04
N SER A 28 3.85 27.45 45.02
CA SER A 28 3.32 26.51 46.02
C SER A 28 2.85 25.14 45.54
N GLY A 29 3.30 24.01 46.02
CA GLY A 29 3.78 23.55 47.28
C GLY A 29 4.09 22.06 47.21
N LEU A 30 5.14 21.70 47.87
CA LEU A 30 5.54 20.35 48.27
C LEU A 30 4.67 19.88 49.46
N PRO A 31 4.62 18.58 49.84
CA PRO A 31 5.78 18.03 50.55
C PRO A 31 6.20 16.59 50.17
N ALA A 32 7.43 16.31 50.56
CA ALA A 32 8.13 15.07 50.55
C ALA A 32 7.70 14.15 51.72
N ASP A 33 7.96 12.87 51.56
CA ASP A 33 8.48 11.92 52.57
C ASP A 33 8.98 10.70 51.79
N ARG A 34 10.30 10.34 51.85
CA ARG A 34 11.01 9.50 52.81
C ARG A 34 10.35 8.11 52.95
N GLU A 35 11.03 7.00 52.80
CA GLU A 35 12.32 6.47 53.25
C GLU A 35 12.68 5.17 52.54
N ALA A 36 14.00 4.92 52.33
CA ALA A 36 14.84 3.82 52.85
C ALA A 36 14.46 2.40 52.35
N GLY A 37 15.23 1.67 51.58
CA GLY A 37 16.58 1.18 51.87
C GLY A 37 16.52 -0.21 52.43
N HIS A 38 16.88 -1.25 51.63
CA HIS A 38 17.52 -2.46 52.18
C HIS A 38 18.33 -3.15 51.08
N GLU A 39 19.64 -3.05 51.21
CA GLU A 39 20.62 -4.01 50.70
C GLU A 39 20.53 -5.27 51.58
N ASP A 40 20.57 -6.43 50.99
CA ASP A 40 21.10 -7.63 51.59
C ASP A 40 21.77 -8.52 50.55
N SER A 41 23.08 -8.48 50.64
CA SER A 41 24.03 -9.41 50.07
C SER A 41 24.09 -10.67 50.94
N HIS A 42 23.98 -11.83 50.36
CA HIS A 42 24.51 -13.06 50.93
C HIS A 42 25.34 -13.82 49.91
N ASP A 43 26.66 -13.62 50.06
CA ASP A 43 27.69 -14.58 49.73
C ASP A 43 27.52 -15.85 50.59
N TYR A 44 27.65 -17.02 49.97
CA TYR A 44 28.08 -18.23 50.64
C TYR A 44 29.02 -19.04 49.73
N ASP A 45 30.31 -18.90 50.04
CA ASP A 45 31.38 -19.83 49.72
C ASP A 45 31.20 -21.17 50.47
N GLY A 46 31.64 -22.24 49.83
CA GLY A 46 31.82 -23.51 50.53
C GLY A 46 32.05 -24.73 49.64
N GLN A 47 33.27 -24.90 49.18
CA GLN A 47 33.89 -26.16 48.74
C GLN A 47 34.73 -26.72 49.89
N PRO A 48 35.31 -27.93 49.81
CA PRO A 48 34.99 -29.25 49.27
C PRO A 48 35.03 -30.35 50.35
N ASP A 49 34.78 -31.62 50.02
CA ASP A 49 35.57 -32.73 50.42
C ASP A 49 35.32 -34.05 49.71
N GLU A 50 36.39 -34.74 49.51
CA GLU A 50 36.64 -35.97 48.76
C GLU A 50 36.16 -37.28 49.42
N ALA A 51 36.29 -38.33 48.61
CA ALA A 51 36.46 -39.77 48.80
C ALA A 51 35.23 -40.61 48.58
N GLY A 52 35.16 -41.58 47.68
CA GLY A 52 36.15 -42.54 47.27
C GLY A 52 35.50 -43.95 47.29
N HIS A 53 35.85 -44.82 46.34
CA HIS A 53 35.54 -46.26 46.27
C HIS A 53 34.12 -46.64 45.76
N GLY A 54 33.96 -47.57 44.85
CA GLY A 54 34.77 -48.65 44.30
C GLY A 54 33.94 -49.44 43.27
N ASP A 55 34.65 -50.13 42.47
CA ASP A 55 34.24 -51.02 41.39
C ASP A 55 33.11 -52.02 41.73
N GLU A 56 32.20 -52.21 40.81
CA GLU A 56 31.87 -53.57 40.36
C GLU A 56 31.08 -53.58 39.03
N ALA A 57 31.61 -54.31 38.08
CA ALA A 57 31.02 -54.64 36.81
C ALA A 57 29.80 -55.53 36.97
N GLY A 58 28.64 -55.06 36.50
CA GLY A 58 27.46 -55.92 36.29
C GLY A 58 26.96 -55.74 34.90
N ALA A 59 27.25 -56.69 34.05
CA ALA A 59 26.60 -56.84 32.76
C ALA A 59 25.10 -57.08 33.00
N HIS A 60 24.26 -56.15 32.57
CA HIS A 60 22.85 -56.40 32.42
C HIS A 60 22.49 -56.42 30.96
N ASP A 61 22.08 -57.60 30.54
CA ASP A 61 21.31 -58.06 29.43
C ASP A 61 20.27 -57.01 29.02
N GLU A 62 20.42 -56.50 27.81
CA GLU A 62 19.38 -55.70 27.18
C GLU A 62 18.23 -56.64 26.75
N THR A 63 17.34 -56.90 27.70
CA THR A 63 16.01 -57.38 27.32
C THR A 63 15.22 -56.23 26.74
N ASP A 64 14.97 -56.31 25.43
CA ASP A 64 13.94 -55.56 24.74
C ASP A 64 12.63 -55.67 25.51
N ALA A 65 12.32 -54.67 26.30
CA ALA A 65 11.00 -54.48 26.83
C ALA A 65 10.11 -54.00 25.67
N HIS A 66 9.45 -54.94 25.00
CA HIS A 66 8.30 -54.66 24.17
C HIS A 66 7.27 -53.98 25.07
N ASP A 67 7.00 -52.69 24.79
CA ASP A 67 5.93 -51.90 25.39
C ASP A 67 4.59 -52.45 24.82
N GLU A 68 3.99 -53.42 25.55
CA GLU A 68 2.76 -54.16 25.12
C GLU A 68 1.48 -53.31 25.26
N GLY A 69 1.58 -51.98 25.40
CA GLY A 69 0.41 -51.14 25.77
C GLY A 69 -0.17 -50.26 24.66
N ASP A 70 0.50 -50.07 23.53
CA ASP A 70 0.15 -48.93 22.64
C ASP A 70 -0.31 -49.34 21.23
N HIS A 71 -0.81 -50.54 21.00
CA HIS A 71 -1.34 -50.92 19.68
C HIS A 71 -2.79 -51.39 19.72
N VAL A 72 -3.50 -51.18 18.60
CA VAL A 72 -4.86 -51.65 18.41
C VAL A 72 -4.85 -52.90 17.58
N GLU A 73 -5.19 -54.06 18.18
CA GLU A 73 -5.35 -55.32 17.46
C GLU A 73 -6.61 -55.25 16.58
N LEU A 74 -6.41 -55.08 15.27
CA LEU A 74 -7.48 -55.04 14.30
C LEU A 74 -6.96 -55.51 12.94
N SER A 75 -7.55 -56.58 12.41
CA SER A 75 -7.18 -57.04 11.09
C SER A 75 -7.52 -56.04 10.00
N LEU A 76 -6.80 -56.07 8.90
CA LEU A 76 -7.02 -55.15 7.74
C LEU A 76 -8.44 -55.28 7.16
N ASP A 77 -9.06 -56.44 7.25
CA ASP A 77 -10.44 -56.62 6.75
C ASP A 77 -11.47 -56.05 7.72
N GLU A 78 -11.29 -56.16 9.04
CA GLU A 78 -12.11 -55.50 10.05
C GLU A 78 -11.94 -53.97 10.02
N ALA A 79 -10.71 -53.52 9.82
CA ALA A 79 -10.41 -52.09 9.65
C ALA A 79 -11.19 -51.48 8.47
N LYS A 80 -11.17 -52.16 7.31
CA LYS A 80 -11.98 -51.74 6.15
C LYS A 80 -13.48 -51.75 6.42
N ALA A 81 -13.97 -52.74 7.15
CA ALA A 81 -15.38 -52.79 7.54
C ALA A 81 -15.76 -51.64 8.51
N ALA A 82 -14.83 -51.21 9.35
CA ALA A 82 -14.98 -50.09 10.24
C ALA A 82 -14.78 -48.72 9.55
N GLY A 83 -14.55 -48.67 8.23
CA GLY A 83 -14.33 -47.44 7.46
C GLY A 83 -12.93 -46.84 7.58
N ILE A 84 -11.94 -47.64 8.06
CA ILE A 84 -10.55 -47.21 8.19
C ILE A 84 -9.89 -47.42 6.83
N ARG A 85 -9.24 -46.37 6.32
CA ARG A 85 -8.48 -46.42 5.08
C ARG A 85 -7.02 -46.09 5.35
N THR A 86 -6.16 -46.90 4.77
CA THR A 86 -4.74 -46.65 4.77
C THR A 86 -4.30 -45.98 3.47
N GLY A 87 -3.29 -45.15 3.54
CA GLY A 87 -2.65 -44.48 2.42
C GLY A 87 -1.16 -44.33 2.67
N LYS A 88 -0.50 -43.53 1.88
CA LYS A 88 0.92 -43.25 2.04
C LYS A 88 1.16 -41.79 2.31
N ALA A 89 2.14 -41.47 3.13
CA ALA A 89 2.63 -40.12 3.28
C ALA A 89 3.18 -39.63 1.92
N GLU A 90 2.65 -38.51 1.45
CA GLU A 90 2.99 -37.92 0.16
C GLU A 90 4.06 -36.84 0.30
N THR A 91 4.89 -36.68 -0.73
CA THR A 91 5.69 -35.46 -0.85
C THR A 91 4.89 -34.39 -1.62
N GLY A 92 4.82 -33.18 -1.08
CA GLY A 92 4.12 -32.10 -1.75
C GLY A 92 4.47 -30.75 -1.15
N ARG A 93 4.08 -29.71 -1.86
CA ARG A 93 4.17 -28.35 -1.32
C ARG A 93 2.92 -28.11 -0.49
N ILE A 94 3.11 -27.61 0.72
CA ILE A 94 2.05 -26.99 1.48
C ILE A 94 2.24 -25.50 1.27
N ALA A 95 1.33 -24.88 0.53
CA ALA A 95 1.30 -23.45 0.42
C ALA A 95 0.83 -22.92 1.77
N GLY A 96 1.76 -22.53 2.62
CA GLY A 96 1.45 -21.70 3.78
C GLY A 96 0.83 -20.40 3.28
N GLY A 97 -0.23 -19.95 3.92
CA GLY A 97 -0.85 -18.65 3.62
C GLY A 97 -0.91 -17.83 4.89
N ILE A 98 -0.56 -16.55 4.77
CA ILE A 98 -0.72 -15.59 5.85
C ILE A 98 -1.98 -14.77 5.57
N GLU A 99 -2.84 -14.65 6.56
CA GLU A 99 -4.00 -13.78 6.49
C GLU A 99 -3.72 -12.47 7.24
N LEU A 100 -3.79 -11.36 6.53
CA LEU A 100 -3.54 -10.03 7.06
C LEU A 100 -4.68 -9.07 6.71
N PRO A 101 -4.97 -8.09 7.58
CA PRO A 101 -5.96 -7.07 7.26
C PRO A 101 -5.43 -6.15 6.16
N ALA A 102 -6.32 -5.77 5.26
CA ALA A 102 -6.04 -4.83 4.18
C ALA A 102 -7.14 -3.79 4.05
N GLU A 103 -6.77 -2.59 3.64
CA GLU A 103 -7.68 -1.49 3.33
C GLU A 103 -7.61 -1.19 1.83
N ILE A 104 -8.78 -1.12 1.20
CA ILE A 104 -8.87 -0.69 -0.21
C ILE A 104 -8.74 0.83 -0.26
N ARG A 105 -7.80 1.33 -1.07
CA ARG A 105 -7.51 2.75 -1.24
C ARG A 105 -7.61 3.17 -2.70
N PHE A 106 -7.84 4.45 -2.90
CA PHE A 106 -7.71 5.03 -4.25
C PHE A 106 -6.27 4.93 -4.73
N ASP A 107 -6.11 4.65 -6.01
CA ASP A 107 -4.85 4.90 -6.69
C ASP A 107 -4.63 6.42 -6.75
N ALA A 108 -3.56 6.90 -6.09
CA ALA A 108 -3.26 8.33 -5.99
C ALA A 108 -3.01 8.99 -7.35
N ASP A 109 -2.53 8.22 -8.33
CA ASP A 109 -2.26 8.70 -9.69
C ASP A 109 -3.55 8.83 -10.52
N ARG A 110 -4.67 8.29 -10.01
CA ARG A 110 -6.01 8.33 -10.62
C ARG A 110 -6.99 9.24 -9.89
N VAL A 111 -6.47 10.15 -9.07
CA VAL A 111 -7.27 11.17 -8.36
C VAL A 111 -6.96 12.54 -8.90
N ALA A 112 -7.95 13.22 -9.46
CA ALA A 112 -7.86 14.62 -9.86
C ALA A 112 -8.50 15.52 -8.81
N ARG A 113 -7.70 16.46 -8.27
CA ARG A 113 -8.16 17.54 -7.38
C ARG A 113 -8.10 18.84 -8.15
N LEU A 114 -9.25 19.44 -8.41
CA LEU A 114 -9.37 20.63 -9.22
C LEU A 114 -9.54 21.87 -8.34
N SER A 115 -8.50 22.69 -8.27
CA SER A 115 -8.54 24.02 -7.66
C SER A 115 -8.74 25.10 -8.71
N PRO A 116 -9.37 26.24 -8.38
CA PRO A 116 -9.51 27.36 -9.29
C PRO A 116 -8.13 27.89 -9.70
N LYS A 117 -7.96 28.23 -10.97
CA LYS A 117 -6.73 28.84 -11.50
C LYS A 117 -6.81 30.36 -11.57
N VAL A 118 -8.02 30.91 -11.47
CA VAL A 118 -8.29 32.35 -11.48
C VAL A 118 -9.35 32.67 -10.45
N GLU A 119 -9.35 33.88 -9.93
CA GLU A 119 -10.44 34.38 -9.10
C GLU A 119 -11.70 34.57 -9.93
N GLY A 120 -12.87 34.18 -9.38
CA GLY A 120 -14.13 34.34 -10.07
C GLY A 120 -15.34 33.90 -9.26
N VAL A 121 -16.53 34.21 -9.79
CA VAL A 121 -17.82 33.81 -9.21
C VAL A 121 -18.33 32.59 -9.99
N VAL A 122 -18.78 31.56 -9.29
CA VAL A 122 -19.41 30.38 -9.88
C VAL A 122 -20.76 30.77 -10.51
N SER A 123 -20.80 30.91 -11.82
CA SER A 123 -21.99 31.34 -12.55
C SER A 123 -22.85 30.17 -13.04
N ARG A 124 -22.28 28.99 -13.21
CA ARG A 124 -23.01 27.78 -13.55
C ARG A 124 -22.29 26.53 -13.07
N LEU A 125 -23.06 25.54 -12.64
CA LEU A 125 -22.60 24.20 -12.31
C LEU A 125 -23.25 23.21 -13.29
N TYR A 126 -22.45 22.32 -13.87
CA TYR A 126 -22.90 21.34 -14.86
C TYR A 126 -22.95 19.94 -14.29
N SER A 127 -22.17 19.67 -13.22
CA SER A 127 -22.07 18.35 -12.61
C SER A 127 -22.05 18.45 -11.08
N GLY A 128 -22.54 17.41 -10.43
CA GLY A 128 -22.64 17.25 -9.00
C GLY A 128 -21.88 16.05 -8.45
N GLU A 129 -21.93 15.89 -7.12
CA GLU A 129 -21.38 14.70 -6.46
C GLU A 129 -22.14 13.45 -6.92
N GLY A 130 -21.40 12.38 -7.21
CA GLY A 130 -21.93 11.11 -7.68
C GLY A 130 -22.00 10.99 -9.19
N ASP A 131 -21.87 12.09 -9.96
CA ASP A 131 -21.89 12.04 -11.42
C ASP A 131 -20.65 11.36 -11.99
N THR A 132 -20.87 10.57 -13.05
CA THR A 132 -19.79 9.99 -13.85
C THR A 132 -19.52 10.91 -15.05
N ILE A 133 -18.27 11.28 -15.26
CA ILE A 133 -17.83 12.25 -16.25
C ILE A 133 -16.72 11.69 -17.14
N LYS A 134 -16.57 12.28 -18.33
CA LYS A 134 -15.47 11.98 -19.26
C LYS A 134 -14.34 12.99 -19.07
N ALA A 135 -13.13 12.61 -19.49
CA ALA A 135 -12.02 13.57 -19.60
C ALA A 135 -12.43 14.73 -20.54
N GLY A 136 -12.07 15.96 -20.18
CA GLY A 136 -12.46 17.18 -20.88
C GLY A 136 -13.87 17.70 -20.58
N ALA A 137 -14.69 16.97 -19.80
CA ALA A 137 -16.04 17.44 -19.45
C ALA A 137 -15.98 18.72 -18.63
N THR A 138 -16.83 19.69 -18.99
CA THR A 138 -17.00 20.95 -18.24
C THR A 138 -17.83 20.70 -17.00
N LEU A 139 -17.30 21.07 -15.82
CA LEU A 139 -17.92 20.86 -14.51
C LEU A 139 -18.57 22.13 -13.98
N ALA A 140 -17.90 23.25 -14.17
CA ALA A 140 -18.38 24.56 -13.75
C ALA A 140 -17.97 25.68 -14.73
N LEU A 141 -18.70 26.75 -14.71
CA LEU A 141 -18.38 28.00 -15.36
C LEU A 141 -18.17 29.07 -14.27
N LEU A 142 -16.99 29.67 -14.25
CA LEU A 142 -16.67 30.84 -13.43
C LEU A 142 -16.72 32.10 -14.30
N THR A 143 -17.17 33.18 -13.70
CA THR A 143 -17.06 34.53 -14.28
C THR A 143 -15.92 35.25 -13.58
N SER A 144 -14.81 35.49 -14.31
CA SER A 144 -13.56 36.05 -13.81
C SER A 144 -13.26 37.38 -14.48
N ARG A 145 -13.09 38.45 -13.68
CA ARG A 145 -12.62 39.76 -14.17
C ARG A 145 -11.15 39.71 -14.54
N GLU A 146 -10.35 38.97 -13.76
CA GLU A 146 -8.92 38.77 -14.02
C GLU A 146 -8.71 38.14 -15.42
N LEU A 147 -9.41 37.05 -15.70
CA LEU A 147 -9.30 36.39 -17.02
C LEU A 147 -9.75 37.28 -18.15
N ALA A 148 -10.82 38.07 -17.96
CA ALA A 148 -11.26 39.04 -18.96
C ALA A 148 -10.16 40.09 -19.27
N GLY A 149 -9.49 40.57 -18.23
CA GLY A 149 -8.33 41.49 -18.38
C GLY A 149 -7.19 40.85 -19.16
N LEU A 150 -6.77 39.64 -18.78
CA LEU A 150 -5.69 38.91 -19.47
C LEU A 150 -5.99 38.65 -20.94
N LYS A 151 -7.25 38.29 -21.28
CA LYS A 151 -7.70 38.10 -22.66
C LYS A 151 -7.72 39.41 -23.46
N ALA A 152 -8.18 40.51 -22.84
CA ALA A 152 -8.16 41.83 -23.47
C ALA A 152 -6.69 42.31 -23.72
N ASP A 153 -5.78 42.08 -22.79
CA ASP A 153 -4.35 42.42 -22.97
C ASP A 153 -3.74 41.63 -24.14
N PHE A 154 -4.10 40.35 -24.28
CA PHE A 154 -3.65 39.52 -25.40
C PHE A 154 -4.16 40.06 -26.76
N LEU A 155 -5.47 40.36 -26.88
CA LEU A 155 -6.03 40.94 -28.10
C LEU A 155 -5.40 42.28 -28.48
N ASN A 156 -5.12 43.13 -27.48
CA ASN A 156 -4.41 44.40 -27.69
C ASN A 156 -2.98 44.16 -28.19
N ALA A 157 -2.26 43.20 -27.58
CA ALA A 157 -0.90 42.87 -27.98
C ALA A 157 -0.86 42.24 -29.39
N GLN A 158 -1.82 41.40 -29.75
CA GLN A 158 -1.96 40.81 -31.07
C GLN A 158 -2.21 41.89 -32.12
N THR A 159 -3.10 42.84 -31.87
CA THR A 159 -3.34 43.98 -32.77
C THR A 159 -2.10 44.83 -32.94
N ALA A 160 -1.35 45.10 -31.85
CA ALA A 160 -0.13 45.88 -31.92
C ALA A 160 0.98 45.19 -32.73
N GLU A 161 1.13 43.87 -32.57
CA GLU A 161 2.07 43.05 -33.33
C GLU A 161 1.74 43.05 -34.84
N GLN A 162 0.47 42.86 -35.20
CA GLN A 162 0.01 42.90 -36.61
C GLN A 162 0.31 44.26 -37.26
N LEU A 163 0.07 45.37 -36.53
CA LEU A 163 0.35 46.69 -37.00
C LEU A 163 1.85 46.90 -37.20
N ALA A 164 2.69 46.50 -36.22
CA ALA A 164 4.13 46.64 -36.30
C ALA A 164 4.72 45.77 -37.45
N MET A 165 4.18 44.58 -37.67
CA MET A 165 4.56 43.71 -38.78
C MET A 165 4.23 44.35 -40.12
N ALA A 166 3.03 44.90 -40.27
CA ALA A 166 2.66 45.59 -41.52
C ALA A 166 3.52 46.81 -41.79
N GLU A 167 3.93 47.56 -40.76
CA GLU A 167 4.83 48.69 -40.85
C GLU A 167 6.24 48.25 -41.32
N LEU A 168 6.78 47.20 -40.69
CA LEU A 168 8.06 46.60 -41.06
C LEU A 168 8.05 46.16 -42.54
N GLU A 169 7.05 45.46 -42.97
CA GLU A 169 6.90 45.03 -44.37
C GLU A 169 6.81 46.19 -45.30
N ARG A 170 6.14 47.31 -44.91
CA ARG A 170 6.07 48.52 -45.70
C ARG A 170 7.44 49.14 -45.88
N GLU A 171 8.15 49.37 -44.76
CA GLU A 171 9.49 49.97 -44.79
C GLU A 171 10.53 49.13 -45.54
N GLU A 172 10.48 47.80 -45.45
CA GLU A 172 11.32 46.89 -46.21
C GLU A 172 11.05 46.99 -47.74
N ARG A 173 9.73 47.15 -48.13
CA ARG A 173 9.40 47.37 -49.53
C ARG A 173 9.89 48.71 -50.06
N LEU A 174 9.76 49.80 -49.28
CA LEU A 174 10.20 51.15 -49.66
C LEU A 174 11.74 51.22 -49.72
N PHE A 175 12.44 50.55 -48.83
CA PHE A 175 13.90 50.44 -48.82
C PHE A 175 14.43 49.75 -50.08
N LYS A 176 13.80 48.66 -50.51
CA LYS A 176 14.15 47.99 -51.78
C LYS A 176 13.96 48.90 -52.99
N GLN A 177 13.12 49.94 -52.94
CA GLN A 177 12.88 50.94 -53.96
C GLN A 177 13.78 52.19 -53.78
N ASN A 178 14.69 52.19 -52.77
CA ASN A 178 15.55 53.33 -52.41
C ASN A 178 14.76 54.61 -52.02
N ILE A 179 13.55 54.44 -51.40
CA ILE A 179 12.68 55.55 -51.00
C ILE A 179 12.91 55.93 -49.52
N THR A 180 13.23 54.96 -48.68
CA THR A 180 13.46 55.15 -47.22
C THR A 180 14.88 54.79 -46.81
N ALA A 181 15.33 55.23 -45.63
CA ALA A 181 16.67 54.99 -45.12
C ALA A 181 16.75 53.61 -44.39
N GLU A 182 17.92 53.03 -44.35
CA GLU A 182 18.17 51.78 -43.58
C GLU A 182 17.81 51.95 -42.08
N ALA A 183 18.00 53.14 -41.51
CA ALA A 183 17.64 53.47 -40.14
C ALA A 183 16.14 53.29 -39.86
N ASP A 184 15.26 53.59 -40.86
CA ASP A 184 13.80 53.46 -40.71
C ASP A 184 13.41 51.98 -40.70
N VAL A 185 14.04 51.14 -41.54
CA VAL A 185 13.83 49.67 -41.50
C VAL A 185 14.30 49.09 -40.18
N GLN A 186 15.46 49.52 -39.65
CA GLN A 186 15.95 49.04 -38.36
C GLN A 186 15.00 49.44 -37.20
N SER A 187 14.46 50.70 -37.26
CA SER A 187 13.47 51.16 -36.28
C SER A 187 12.19 50.35 -36.34
N ALA A 188 11.62 50.09 -37.54
CA ALA A 188 10.45 49.28 -37.71
C ALA A 188 10.67 47.82 -37.26
N ARG A 189 11.85 47.25 -37.51
CA ARG A 189 12.23 45.92 -37.06
C ARG A 189 12.32 45.85 -35.54
N ALA A 190 12.88 46.87 -34.89
CA ALA A 190 12.92 46.92 -33.43
C ALA A 190 11.51 47.07 -32.83
N ALA A 191 10.64 47.85 -33.45
CA ALA A 191 9.22 47.99 -33.02
C ALA A 191 8.45 46.67 -33.15
N TYR A 192 8.61 45.95 -34.26
CA TYR A 192 8.03 44.63 -34.45
C TYR A 192 8.55 43.62 -33.41
N ALA A 193 9.84 43.54 -33.18
CA ALA A 193 10.42 42.66 -32.17
C ALA A 193 9.89 42.96 -30.77
N ALA A 194 9.68 44.22 -30.40
CA ALA A 194 9.10 44.61 -29.12
C ALA A 194 7.62 44.21 -29.01
N ALA A 195 6.82 44.40 -30.09
CA ALA A 195 5.41 44.05 -30.11
C ALA A 195 5.22 42.50 -30.07
N ASN A 196 6.03 41.74 -30.80
CA ASN A 196 6.02 40.29 -30.77
C ASN A 196 6.38 39.74 -29.36
N ALA A 197 7.41 40.30 -28.70
CA ALA A 197 7.75 39.92 -27.34
C ALA A 197 6.60 40.22 -26.35
N GLN A 198 5.85 41.32 -26.54
CA GLN A 198 4.70 41.63 -25.72
C GLN A 198 3.52 40.67 -25.96
N LEU A 199 3.28 40.24 -27.20
CA LEU A 199 2.29 39.23 -27.56
C LEU A 199 2.64 37.89 -26.89
N GLU A 200 3.86 37.39 -27.07
CA GLU A 200 4.35 36.17 -26.41
C GLU A 200 4.19 36.22 -24.89
N ALA A 201 4.52 37.35 -24.27
CA ALA A 201 4.38 37.53 -22.82
C ALA A 201 2.91 37.49 -22.38
N SER A 202 1.96 38.02 -23.16
CA SER A 202 0.54 37.98 -22.85
C SER A 202 -0.06 36.58 -23.05
N GLU A 203 0.38 35.86 -24.08
CA GLU A 203 0.03 34.49 -24.36
C GLU A 203 0.50 33.55 -23.20
N ASN A 204 1.76 33.69 -22.79
CA ASN A 204 2.30 32.90 -21.67
C ASN A 204 1.52 33.12 -20.35
N ARG A 205 1.03 34.35 -20.09
CA ARG A 205 0.17 34.62 -18.92
C ARG A 205 -1.17 33.89 -19.01
N LEU A 206 -1.78 33.78 -20.19
CA LEU A 206 -3.02 33.04 -20.40
C LEU A 206 -2.80 31.52 -20.29
N HIS A 207 -1.68 31.00 -20.78
CA HIS A 207 -1.32 29.59 -20.59
C HIS A 207 -1.13 29.23 -19.13
N ALA A 208 -0.51 30.12 -18.33
CA ALA A 208 -0.32 29.90 -16.89
C ALA A 208 -1.64 29.71 -16.14
N VAL A 209 -2.72 30.37 -16.57
CA VAL A 209 -4.06 30.20 -16.00
C VAL A 209 -4.88 29.10 -16.69
N GLY A 210 -4.27 28.37 -17.63
CA GLY A 210 -4.85 27.17 -18.26
C GLY A 210 -5.68 27.43 -19.51
N VAL A 211 -5.52 28.59 -20.15
CA VAL A 211 -6.13 28.85 -21.47
C VAL A 211 -5.23 28.21 -22.55
N GLY A 212 -5.77 27.25 -23.29
CA GLY A 212 -5.02 26.58 -24.37
C GLY A 212 -5.03 27.36 -25.69
N HIS A 213 -4.09 27.04 -26.61
CA HIS A 213 -3.96 27.68 -27.93
C HIS A 213 -5.28 27.68 -28.72
N GLU A 214 -6.04 26.56 -28.71
CA GLU A 214 -7.33 26.49 -29.45
C GLU A 214 -8.35 27.54 -29.00
N VAL A 215 -8.26 28.01 -27.73
CA VAL A 215 -9.11 29.07 -27.21
C VAL A 215 -8.58 30.42 -27.64
N LEU A 216 -7.27 30.61 -27.68
CA LEU A 216 -6.60 31.84 -28.10
C LEU A 216 -6.89 32.14 -29.60
N ASP A 217 -6.79 31.14 -30.45
CA ASP A 217 -7.03 31.25 -31.89
C ASP A 217 -8.47 31.70 -32.24
N ARG A 218 -9.41 31.53 -31.33
CA ARG A 218 -10.82 31.88 -31.49
C ARG A 218 -11.25 33.10 -30.67
N LEU A 219 -10.34 33.77 -30.01
CA LEU A 219 -10.70 34.89 -29.13
C LEU A 219 -11.31 36.08 -29.87
N ASP A 220 -10.91 36.29 -31.12
CA ASP A 220 -11.44 37.36 -32.00
C ASP A 220 -12.92 37.15 -32.35
N ASP A 221 -13.41 35.90 -32.34
CA ASP A 221 -14.79 35.54 -32.68
C ASP A 221 -15.71 35.41 -31.46
N VAL A 222 -15.20 35.71 -30.25
CA VAL A 222 -15.94 35.51 -29.00
C VAL A 222 -16.91 36.65 -28.75
N ALA A 223 -18.19 36.31 -28.47
CA ALA A 223 -19.23 37.26 -28.17
C ALA A 223 -18.93 38.11 -26.92
N ASP A 224 -19.43 39.34 -26.84
CA ASP A 224 -19.33 40.24 -25.72
C ASP A 224 -19.73 39.53 -24.41
N GLY A 225 -18.87 39.67 -23.38
CA GLY A 225 -19.05 39.05 -22.07
C GLY A 225 -18.45 37.65 -21.90
N ALA A 226 -18.14 36.93 -22.97
CA ALA A 226 -17.55 35.60 -22.89
C ALA A 226 -16.04 35.63 -22.58
N LEU A 227 -15.38 36.80 -22.68
CA LEU A 227 -14.01 36.97 -22.24
C LEU A 227 -13.81 36.62 -20.74
N SER A 228 -14.83 36.90 -19.92
CA SER A 228 -14.82 36.61 -18.48
C SER A 228 -15.03 35.11 -18.14
N HIS A 229 -15.39 34.30 -19.12
CA HIS A 229 -15.71 32.90 -18.89
C HIS A 229 -14.47 32.05 -18.69
N ALA A 230 -14.35 31.44 -17.49
CA ALA A 230 -13.36 30.42 -17.13
C ALA A 230 -14.07 29.08 -16.92
N TYR A 231 -13.75 28.11 -17.76
CA TYR A 231 -14.33 26.76 -17.66
C TYR A 231 -13.46 25.88 -16.81
N VAL A 232 -14.06 25.24 -15.79
CA VAL A 232 -13.42 24.20 -14.99
C VAL A 232 -13.72 22.87 -15.66
N THR A 233 -12.69 22.22 -16.20
CA THR A 233 -12.82 20.94 -16.93
C THR A 233 -12.10 19.83 -16.20
N SER A 234 -12.60 18.59 -16.31
CA SER A 234 -11.93 17.43 -15.74
C SER A 234 -10.76 16.97 -16.60
N PRO A 235 -9.56 16.75 -16.05
CA PRO A 235 -8.43 16.18 -16.78
C PRO A 235 -8.55 14.67 -17.00
N ILE A 236 -9.39 13.97 -16.21
CA ILE A 236 -9.59 12.52 -16.25
C ILE A 236 -11.06 12.17 -16.43
N ALA A 237 -11.34 10.98 -16.92
CA ALA A 237 -12.64 10.35 -16.79
C ALA A 237 -12.78 9.77 -15.37
N GLY A 238 -13.99 9.68 -14.84
CA GLY A 238 -14.21 9.13 -13.53
C GLY A 238 -15.47 9.65 -12.84
N LYS A 239 -15.54 9.48 -11.54
CA LYS A 239 -16.70 9.88 -10.72
C LYS A 239 -16.33 11.04 -9.79
N ILE A 240 -17.23 12.02 -9.71
CA ILE A 240 -17.09 13.15 -8.76
C ILE A 240 -17.45 12.66 -7.37
N ILE A 241 -16.48 12.65 -6.46
CA ILE A 241 -16.69 12.23 -5.06
C ILE A 241 -16.87 13.40 -4.10
N ARG A 242 -16.48 14.60 -4.52
CA ARG A 242 -16.64 15.82 -3.70
C ARG A 242 -16.78 17.03 -4.59
N ARG A 243 -17.71 17.90 -4.23
CA ARG A 243 -17.88 19.25 -4.77
C ARG A 243 -18.09 20.22 -3.59
N THR A 244 -17.15 21.14 -3.41
CA THR A 244 -17.16 22.07 -2.26
C THR A 244 -17.75 23.44 -2.59
N VAL A 245 -18.05 23.70 -3.88
CA VAL A 245 -18.55 25.01 -4.32
C VAL A 245 -20.03 25.01 -4.59
N SER A 246 -20.66 26.20 -4.41
CA SER A 246 -22.06 26.48 -4.68
C SER A 246 -22.24 27.55 -5.76
N LEU A 247 -23.42 27.61 -6.36
CA LEU A 247 -23.75 28.64 -7.34
C LEU A 247 -23.74 30.03 -6.68
N GLY A 248 -23.05 30.99 -7.30
CA GLY A 248 -22.91 32.36 -6.79
C GLY A 248 -21.75 32.54 -5.81
N GLU A 249 -21.05 31.47 -5.46
CA GLU A 249 -19.89 31.52 -4.57
C GLU A 249 -18.68 32.11 -5.30
N THR A 250 -17.88 32.91 -4.57
CA THR A 250 -16.60 33.43 -5.07
C THR A 250 -15.49 32.48 -4.69
N VAL A 251 -14.65 32.14 -5.65
CA VAL A 251 -13.47 31.27 -5.49
C VAL A 251 -12.22 32.04 -5.89
N SER A 252 -11.09 31.72 -5.26
CA SER A 252 -9.80 32.36 -5.52
C SER A 252 -8.77 31.36 -6.05
N ALA A 253 -7.78 31.85 -6.80
CA ALA A 253 -6.69 31.01 -7.26
C ALA A 253 -5.90 30.48 -6.06
N GLY A 254 -5.72 29.14 -6.03
CA GLY A 254 -5.01 28.46 -4.95
C GLY A 254 -5.87 28.05 -3.76
N ASP A 255 -7.17 28.31 -3.79
CA ASP A 255 -8.11 27.76 -2.82
C ASP A 255 -8.10 26.21 -2.83
N ASP A 256 -8.70 25.62 -1.80
CA ASP A 256 -8.91 24.17 -1.72
C ASP A 256 -9.62 23.64 -2.96
N PRO A 257 -9.40 22.37 -3.30
CA PRO A 257 -10.03 21.75 -4.46
C PRO A 257 -11.55 21.87 -4.44
N ILE A 258 -12.10 22.46 -5.50
CA ILE A 258 -13.55 22.67 -5.68
C ILE A 258 -14.24 21.41 -6.23
N PHE A 259 -13.49 20.53 -6.90
CA PHE A 259 -13.92 19.19 -7.30
C PHE A 259 -12.83 18.16 -7.00
N VAL A 260 -13.25 16.98 -6.56
CA VAL A 260 -12.40 15.79 -6.45
C VAL A 260 -13.03 14.70 -7.29
N ILE A 261 -12.27 14.21 -8.26
CA ILE A 261 -12.69 13.20 -9.23
C ILE A 261 -11.78 12.01 -9.08
N ILE A 262 -12.34 10.82 -9.11
CA ILE A 262 -11.60 9.56 -9.05
C ILE A 262 -11.94 8.68 -10.25
N ASP A 263 -10.94 8.01 -10.75
CA ASP A 263 -11.08 6.83 -11.60
C ASP A 263 -10.84 5.61 -10.71
N ASP A 264 -11.92 4.92 -10.35
CA ASP A 264 -11.91 3.76 -9.46
C ASP A 264 -11.82 2.42 -10.23
N SER A 265 -11.49 2.45 -11.51
CA SER A 265 -11.26 1.25 -12.33
C SER A 265 -10.06 0.43 -11.88
N VAL A 266 -9.11 1.05 -11.19
CA VAL A 266 -7.99 0.43 -10.51
C VAL A 266 -7.93 0.97 -9.08
N VAL A 267 -7.71 0.07 -8.13
CA VAL A 267 -7.58 0.42 -6.72
C VAL A 267 -6.33 -0.20 -6.11
N TRP A 268 -5.90 0.32 -5.01
CA TRP A 268 -4.85 -0.27 -4.19
C TRP A 268 -5.46 -1.03 -3.03
N ALA A 269 -4.91 -2.20 -2.73
CA ALA A 269 -5.12 -2.87 -1.45
C ALA A 269 -3.83 -2.72 -0.63
N ASP A 270 -3.89 -1.91 0.41
CA ASP A 270 -2.80 -1.69 1.35
C ASP A 270 -2.93 -2.67 2.50
N ILE A 271 -2.04 -3.67 2.54
CA ILE A 271 -2.02 -4.76 3.51
C ILE A 271 -1.14 -4.34 4.68
N ALA A 272 -1.66 -4.44 5.90
CA ALA A 272 -0.91 -4.17 7.12
C ALA A 272 -0.06 -5.39 7.51
N VAL A 273 1.25 -5.32 7.28
CA VAL A 273 2.20 -6.40 7.56
C VAL A 273 2.84 -6.18 8.93
N TYR A 274 2.59 -7.09 9.85
CA TYR A 274 3.19 -7.05 11.18
C TYR A 274 4.67 -7.47 11.14
N LYS A 275 5.44 -7.04 12.14
CA LYS A 275 6.89 -7.26 12.23
C LYS A 275 7.28 -8.74 12.09
N GLU A 276 6.50 -9.63 12.68
CA GLU A 276 6.71 -11.09 12.64
C GLU A 276 6.59 -11.66 11.23
N ASN A 277 5.75 -11.07 10.37
CA ASN A 277 5.50 -11.55 9.02
C ASN A 277 6.39 -10.88 7.95
N LEU A 278 7.14 -9.82 8.32
CA LEU A 278 7.94 -9.04 7.36
C LEU A 278 8.96 -9.86 6.57
N GLY A 279 9.51 -10.91 7.20
CA GLY A 279 10.50 -11.78 6.55
C GLY A 279 9.91 -12.76 5.52
N GLU A 280 8.60 -12.89 5.47
CA GLU A 280 7.89 -13.82 4.59
C GLU A 280 7.15 -13.10 3.45
N ILE A 281 7.10 -11.76 3.47
CA ILE A 281 6.37 -10.95 2.51
C ILE A 281 7.31 -10.30 1.51
N ASP A 282 7.28 -10.81 0.29
CA ASP A 282 8.09 -10.31 -0.83
C ASP A 282 7.21 -9.80 -1.99
N VAL A 283 7.81 -8.96 -2.82
CA VAL A 283 7.20 -8.50 -4.07
C VAL A 283 6.98 -9.68 -5.01
N GLY A 284 5.80 -9.74 -5.63
CA GLY A 284 5.43 -10.79 -6.56
C GLY A 284 4.68 -11.97 -5.93
N LEU A 285 4.48 -12.00 -4.59
CA LEU A 285 3.66 -13.04 -3.97
C LEU A 285 2.19 -12.89 -4.39
N PRO A 286 1.51 -14.02 -4.69
CA PRO A 286 0.08 -14.02 -4.98
C PRO A 286 -0.74 -13.65 -3.74
N VAL A 287 -1.79 -12.88 -3.96
CA VAL A 287 -2.70 -12.42 -2.90
C VAL A 287 -4.14 -12.58 -3.37
N SER A 288 -4.97 -13.21 -2.53
CA SER A 288 -6.41 -13.22 -2.71
C SER A 288 -7.07 -12.30 -1.67
N LEU A 289 -7.82 -11.31 -2.14
CA LEU A 289 -8.57 -10.40 -1.29
C LEU A 289 -9.95 -10.98 -1.01
N ARG A 290 -10.26 -11.19 0.27
CA ARG A 290 -11.49 -11.85 0.72
C ARG A 290 -12.31 -10.93 1.61
N GLN A 291 -13.63 -11.09 1.52
CA GLN A 291 -14.56 -10.50 2.48
C GLN A 291 -14.56 -11.33 3.79
N GLU A 292 -15.02 -10.76 4.90
CA GLU A 292 -15.17 -11.49 6.18
C GLU A 292 -15.99 -12.78 6.06
N THR A 293 -16.91 -12.85 5.07
CA THR A 293 -17.69 -14.05 4.76
C THR A 293 -16.88 -15.16 4.08
N GLY A 294 -15.62 -14.92 3.72
CA GLY A 294 -14.74 -15.84 3.00
C GLY A 294 -14.86 -15.78 1.46
N GLU A 295 -15.76 -14.95 0.93
CA GLU A 295 -15.88 -14.74 -0.52
C GLU A 295 -14.65 -14.00 -1.07
N THR A 296 -14.03 -14.52 -2.14
CA THR A 296 -12.95 -13.85 -2.85
C THR A 296 -13.52 -12.73 -3.71
N LEU A 297 -13.04 -11.51 -3.46
CA LEU A 297 -13.45 -10.30 -4.18
C LEU A 297 -12.56 -10.04 -5.39
N ALA A 298 -11.25 -10.26 -5.24
CA ALA A 298 -10.26 -10.08 -6.29
C ALA A 298 -8.97 -10.82 -5.95
N ASP A 299 -8.18 -11.10 -6.98
CA ASP A 299 -6.83 -11.66 -6.88
C ASP A 299 -5.82 -10.65 -7.43
N GLY A 300 -4.61 -10.70 -6.92
CA GLY A 300 -3.53 -9.83 -7.35
C GLY A 300 -2.16 -10.36 -6.91
N VAL A 301 -1.16 -9.52 -7.07
CA VAL A 301 0.21 -9.81 -6.59
C VAL A 301 0.73 -8.60 -5.83
N ILE A 302 1.60 -8.83 -4.85
CA ILE A 302 2.27 -7.75 -4.13
C ILE A 302 3.14 -6.97 -5.12
N ALA A 303 2.75 -5.72 -5.40
CA ALA A 303 3.47 -4.83 -6.32
C ALA A 303 4.66 -4.16 -5.64
N THR A 304 4.52 -3.83 -4.36
CA THR A 304 5.59 -3.19 -3.57
C THR A 304 5.38 -3.40 -2.08
N VAL A 305 6.47 -3.40 -1.33
CA VAL A 305 6.47 -3.33 0.13
C VAL A 305 7.12 -1.99 0.50
N LEU A 306 6.38 -1.12 1.18
CA LEU A 306 6.88 0.20 1.55
C LEU A 306 7.95 0.07 2.64
N PRO A 307 9.10 0.77 2.52
CA PRO A 307 10.22 0.63 3.45
C PRO A 307 10.03 1.43 4.75
N VAL A 308 8.79 1.83 5.06
CA VAL A 308 8.45 2.64 6.24
C VAL A 308 7.46 1.87 7.10
N ILE A 309 7.74 1.84 8.39
CA ILE A 309 6.83 1.28 9.40
C ILE A 309 6.01 2.45 9.97
N ASP A 310 4.70 2.32 9.95
CA ASP A 310 3.80 3.28 10.61
C ASP A 310 4.00 3.22 12.14
N GLU A 311 4.27 4.35 12.76
CA GLU A 311 4.59 4.43 14.19
C GLU A 311 3.39 4.08 15.08
N THR A 312 2.17 4.32 14.59
CA THR A 312 0.93 4.10 15.35
C THR A 312 0.51 2.64 15.32
N SER A 313 0.44 2.05 14.13
CA SER A 313 0.04 0.65 13.93
C SER A 313 1.22 -0.33 14.09
N ARG A 314 2.46 0.14 13.98
CA ARG A 314 3.70 -0.65 13.98
C ARG A 314 3.74 -1.71 12.86
N THR A 315 3.08 -1.42 11.76
CA THR A 315 3.02 -2.28 10.57
C THR A 315 3.75 -1.64 9.40
N ALA A 316 4.34 -2.46 8.55
CA ALA A 316 4.72 -2.06 7.20
C ALA A 316 3.51 -2.21 6.27
N THR A 317 3.55 -1.54 5.13
CA THR A 317 2.48 -1.65 4.13
C THR A 317 2.98 -2.42 2.92
N ALA A 318 2.34 -3.55 2.63
CA ALA A 318 2.47 -4.22 1.34
C ALA A 318 1.28 -3.81 0.45
N ARG A 319 1.58 -3.39 -0.78
CA ARG A 319 0.58 -2.86 -1.71
C ARG A 319 0.34 -3.82 -2.85
N VAL A 320 -0.92 -4.10 -3.09
CA VAL A 320 -1.41 -4.82 -4.26
C VAL A 320 -2.16 -3.84 -5.15
N VAL A 321 -1.85 -3.83 -6.44
CA VAL A 321 -2.61 -3.09 -7.46
C VAL A 321 -3.66 -4.01 -8.04
N VAL A 322 -4.93 -3.63 -7.93
CA VAL A 322 -6.06 -4.49 -8.27
C VAL A 322 -6.92 -3.84 -9.35
N ASP A 323 -7.23 -4.61 -10.39
CA ASP A 323 -8.25 -4.23 -11.38
C ASP A 323 -9.63 -4.25 -10.73
N ASN A 324 -10.32 -3.12 -10.80
CA ASN A 324 -11.66 -2.92 -10.27
C ASN A 324 -12.63 -2.43 -11.34
N SER A 325 -12.45 -2.87 -12.58
CA SER A 325 -13.31 -2.49 -13.72
C SER A 325 -14.77 -2.85 -13.50
N GLU A 326 -15.07 -3.84 -12.66
CA GLU A 326 -16.41 -4.21 -12.22
C GLU A 326 -16.94 -3.41 -11.02
N HIS A 327 -16.13 -2.50 -10.45
CA HIS A 327 -16.46 -1.65 -9.28
C HIS A 327 -16.92 -2.42 -8.03
N ARG A 328 -16.39 -3.64 -7.83
CA ARG A 328 -16.72 -4.50 -6.68
C ARG A 328 -16.03 -4.04 -5.40
N LEU A 329 -14.83 -3.48 -5.51
CA LEU A 329 -14.04 -2.96 -4.40
C LEU A 329 -14.32 -1.46 -4.23
N LYS A 330 -14.56 -1.04 -3.00
CA LYS A 330 -14.81 0.37 -2.68
C LYS A 330 -13.68 0.91 -1.84
N PRO A 331 -13.00 1.99 -2.26
CA PRO A 331 -12.03 2.66 -1.42
C PRO A 331 -12.60 3.02 -0.04
N GLY A 332 -11.84 2.71 1.01
CA GLY A 332 -12.26 2.76 2.42
C GLY A 332 -12.83 1.43 2.94
N GLN A 333 -12.98 0.40 2.10
CA GLN A 333 -13.42 -0.93 2.51
C GLN A 333 -12.27 -1.70 3.16
N PHE A 334 -12.55 -2.41 4.26
CA PHE A 334 -11.62 -3.38 4.84
C PHE A 334 -11.89 -4.77 4.28
N VAL A 335 -10.82 -5.48 3.99
CA VAL A 335 -10.82 -6.85 3.47
C VAL A 335 -9.71 -7.65 4.13
N THR A 336 -9.76 -8.98 4.03
CA THR A 336 -8.67 -9.87 4.45
C THR A 336 -7.84 -10.24 3.23
N ALA A 337 -6.55 -9.97 3.28
CA ALA A 337 -5.58 -10.41 2.28
C ALA A 337 -5.04 -11.79 2.67
N HIS A 338 -5.30 -12.80 1.86
CA HIS A 338 -4.68 -14.10 1.96
C HIS A 338 -3.48 -14.13 1.01
N ILE A 339 -2.27 -14.15 1.59
CA ILE A 339 -1.00 -14.09 0.87
C ILE A 339 -0.43 -15.49 0.81
N GLU A 340 -0.19 -16.01 -0.38
CA GLU A 340 0.46 -17.30 -0.54
C GLU A 340 1.97 -17.15 -0.32
N THR A 341 2.44 -17.39 0.91
CA THR A 341 3.85 -17.49 1.23
C THR A 341 4.30 -18.90 0.86
N GLY A 342 4.62 -19.10 -0.42
CA GLY A 342 4.96 -20.43 -0.92
C GLY A 342 6.17 -21.01 -0.22
N GLY A 343 5.95 -21.98 0.64
CA GLY A 343 6.98 -22.90 1.07
C GLY A 343 7.59 -23.55 -0.19
N THR A 344 8.81 -23.14 -0.55
CA THR A 344 9.53 -23.69 -1.70
C THR A 344 10.01 -25.11 -1.44
N ALA A 345 9.95 -25.58 -0.19
CA ALA A 345 10.38 -26.90 0.22
C ALA A 345 9.27 -27.94 -0.01
N THR A 346 9.63 -28.97 -0.78
CA THR A 346 8.82 -30.19 -0.84
C THR A 346 8.96 -30.90 0.51
N SER A 347 7.87 -31.03 1.25
CA SER A 347 7.84 -31.66 2.56
C SER A 347 6.94 -32.89 2.54
N VAL A 348 7.11 -33.76 3.52
CA VAL A 348 6.17 -34.86 3.78
C VAL A 348 4.85 -34.22 4.28
N ARG A 349 3.73 -34.62 3.68
CA ARG A 349 2.41 -34.15 4.05
C ARG A 349 1.44 -35.32 4.20
N VAL A 350 0.50 -35.15 5.10
CA VAL A 350 -0.59 -36.12 5.32
C VAL A 350 -1.93 -35.37 5.35
N PRO A 351 -3.06 -36.03 5.03
CA PRO A 351 -4.37 -35.42 5.26
C PRO A 351 -4.53 -34.99 6.72
N SER A 352 -5.01 -33.78 6.96
CA SER A 352 -5.13 -33.22 8.33
C SER A 352 -6.02 -34.09 9.24
N GLY A 353 -7.01 -34.80 8.67
CA GLY A 353 -7.86 -35.76 9.38
C GLY A 353 -7.16 -37.05 9.81
N ALA A 354 -5.95 -37.33 9.34
CA ALA A 354 -5.14 -38.48 9.76
C ALA A 354 -4.43 -38.23 11.09
N ILE A 355 -4.30 -36.96 11.52
CA ILE A 355 -3.60 -36.57 12.73
C ILE A 355 -4.57 -36.58 13.90
N VAL A 356 -4.23 -37.34 14.94
CA VAL A 356 -5.01 -37.42 16.18
C VAL A 356 -4.09 -37.16 17.38
N GLN A 357 -4.69 -36.76 18.48
CA GLN A 357 -3.95 -36.61 19.74
C GLN A 357 -4.04 -37.90 20.54
N VAL A 358 -2.94 -38.59 20.75
CA VAL A 358 -2.85 -39.77 21.63
C VAL A 358 -2.02 -39.35 22.85
N GLU A 359 -2.55 -39.48 24.03
CA GLU A 359 -1.93 -39.02 25.30
C GLU A 359 -1.43 -37.58 25.29
N GLY A 360 -2.16 -36.70 24.58
CA GLY A 360 -1.77 -35.27 24.46
C GLY A 360 -0.67 -35.00 23.44
N THR A 361 -0.20 -36.03 22.69
CA THR A 361 0.85 -35.88 21.66
C THR A 361 0.25 -36.09 20.25
N PRO A 362 0.55 -35.20 19.29
CA PRO A 362 0.13 -35.39 17.90
C PRO A 362 0.73 -36.69 17.33
N SER A 363 -0.14 -37.55 16.82
CA SER A 363 0.23 -38.88 16.33
C SER A 363 -0.56 -39.25 15.07
N VAL A 364 -0.03 -40.16 14.29
CA VAL A 364 -0.74 -40.84 13.18
C VAL A 364 -0.71 -42.33 13.46
N PHE A 365 -1.73 -43.06 13.00
CA PHE A 365 -1.71 -44.50 13.09
C PHE A 365 -0.99 -45.10 11.89
N VAL A 366 -0.02 -45.99 12.14
CA VAL A 366 0.69 -46.78 11.10
C VAL A 366 0.25 -48.25 11.18
N PRO A 367 0.04 -48.91 10.05
CA PRO A 367 -0.30 -50.33 10.05
C PRO A 367 0.90 -51.20 10.44
N THR A 368 0.70 -52.19 11.30
CA THR A 368 1.63 -53.24 11.68
C THR A 368 1.14 -54.59 11.20
N ASP A 369 1.88 -55.66 11.42
CA ASP A 369 1.45 -57.03 11.04
C ASP A 369 0.21 -57.48 11.79
N ASP A 370 0.02 -57.03 13.02
CA ASP A 370 -1.04 -57.45 13.94
C ASP A 370 -2.13 -56.36 14.17
N GLY A 371 -1.99 -55.15 13.56
CA GLY A 371 -2.98 -54.09 13.76
C GLY A 371 -2.46 -52.68 13.38
N PHE A 372 -2.67 -51.75 14.29
CA PHE A 372 -2.28 -50.34 14.08
C PHE A 372 -1.64 -49.76 15.35
N GLU A 373 -0.52 -49.08 15.20
CA GLU A 373 0.17 -48.39 16.30
C GLU A 373 0.20 -46.88 16.11
N PRO A 374 0.08 -46.09 17.16
CA PRO A 374 0.22 -44.63 17.10
C PRO A 374 1.70 -44.25 17.00
N LYS A 375 2.09 -43.61 15.90
CA LYS A 375 3.43 -43.05 15.68
C LYS A 375 3.41 -41.56 15.96
N ARG A 376 4.22 -41.08 16.90
CA ARG A 376 4.35 -39.69 17.27
C ARG A 376 4.94 -38.88 16.11
N ILE A 377 4.38 -37.70 15.85
CA ILE A 377 4.83 -36.79 14.78
C ILE A 377 4.97 -35.37 15.32
N VAL A 378 5.76 -34.58 14.61
CA VAL A 378 5.80 -33.11 14.79
C VAL A 378 5.12 -32.50 13.58
N PRO A 379 3.87 -31.99 13.70
CA PRO A 379 3.20 -31.32 12.63
C PRO A 379 3.76 -29.91 12.43
N GLY A 380 3.74 -29.45 11.17
CA GLY A 380 4.03 -28.08 10.75
C GLY A 380 2.78 -27.39 10.24
N ASP A 381 2.92 -26.62 9.16
CA ASP A 381 1.85 -25.85 8.54
C ASP A 381 0.76 -26.74 7.97
N SER A 382 -0.48 -26.24 8.00
CA SER A 382 -1.64 -26.92 7.43
C SER A 382 -2.30 -26.03 6.38
N ALA A 383 -2.51 -26.59 5.17
CA ALA A 383 -3.25 -25.91 4.10
C ALA A 383 -3.95 -26.92 3.19
N ASN A 384 -5.09 -26.52 2.64
CA ASN A 384 -5.85 -27.30 1.65
C ASN A 384 -6.19 -28.73 2.10
N GLY A 385 -6.43 -28.94 3.42
CA GLY A 385 -6.78 -30.23 3.98
C GLY A 385 -5.59 -31.18 4.22
N PHE A 386 -4.37 -30.69 4.04
CA PHE A 386 -3.12 -31.40 4.35
C PHE A 386 -2.34 -30.66 5.44
N THR A 387 -1.58 -31.45 6.22
CA THR A 387 -0.65 -30.93 7.24
C THR A 387 0.76 -31.43 6.91
N GLN A 388 1.73 -30.51 7.01
CA GLN A 388 3.14 -30.80 6.92
C GLN A 388 3.61 -31.63 8.11
N ILE A 389 4.52 -32.57 7.85
CA ILE A 389 5.17 -33.33 8.91
C ILE A 389 6.66 -32.93 8.91
N LEU A 390 7.05 -32.31 10.01
CA LEU A 390 8.44 -31.86 10.21
C LEU A 390 9.35 -33.02 10.63
N SER A 391 8.82 -33.95 11.44
CA SER A 391 9.52 -35.17 11.83
C SER A 391 8.55 -36.26 12.28
N GLY A 392 9.04 -37.52 12.28
CA GLY A 392 8.26 -38.71 12.69
C GLY A 392 7.72 -39.54 11.54
N LEU A 393 7.71 -39.05 10.29
CA LEU A 393 7.30 -39.82 9.11
C LEU A 393 8.20 -39.51 7.94
N GLU A 394 8.41 -40.54 7.09
CA GLU A 394 9.12 -40.42 5.81
C GLU A 394 8.14 -40.50 4.63
N ALA A 395 8.58 -39.97 3.50
CA ALA A 395 7.79 -40.07 2.26
C ALA A 395 7.60 -41.51 1.83
N GLY A 396 6.35 -41.91 1.65
CA GLY A 396 5.99 -43.27 1.28
C GLY A 396 5.61 -44.18 2.45
N ASP A 397 5.80 -43.73 3.71
CA ASP A 397 5.31 -44.46 4.89
C ASP A 397 3.79 -44.70 4.79
N ALA A 398 3.38 -45.93 5.13
CA ALA A 398 1.97 -46.26 5.20
C ALA A 398 1.35 -45.69 6.48
N LEU A 399 0.16 -45.06 6.38
CA LEU A 399 -0.57 -44.53 7.51
C LEU A 399 -2.07 -44.62 7.27
N VAL A 400 -2.83 -44.45 8.34
CA VAL A 400 -4.28 -44.32 8.27
C VAL A 400 -4.62 -42.90 7.84
N ILE A 401 -5.33 -42.78 6.72
CA ILE A 401 -5.76 -41.47 6.16
C ILE A 401 -7.22 -41.11 6.49
N GLU A 402 -8.05 -42.12 6.73
CA GLU A 402 -9.45 -41.97 7.18
C GLU A 402 -9.73 -42.96 8.30
N GLY A 403 -10.51 -42.54 9.31
CA GLY A 403 -10.90 -43.38 10.43
C GLY A 403 -9.90 -43.39 11.61
N ALA A 404 -8.89 -42.50 11.63
CA ALA A 404 -7.93 -42.40 12.72
C ALA A 404 -8.56 -42.16 14.10
N PHE A 405 -9.68 -41.43 14.16
CA PHE A 405 -10.41 -41.19 15.39
C PHE A 405 -11.05 -42.48 15.94
N THR A 406 -11.51 -43.40 15.09
CA THR A 406 -12.06 -44.70 15.49
C THR A 406 -10.98 -45.57 16.15
N LEU A 407 -9.75 -45.59 15.59
CA LEU A 407 -8.62 -46.28 16.20
C LEU A 407 -8.22 -45.66 17.55
N LYS A 408 -8.20 -44.35 17.64
CA LYS A 408 -7.97 -43.67 18.93
C LYS A 408 -9.00 -44.09 20.00
N ALA A 409 -10.29 -44.09 19.64
CA ALA A 409 -11.33 -44.46 20.56
C ALA A 409 -11.23 -45.94 21.02
N GLN A 410 -10.75 -46.82 20.14
CA GLN A 410 -10.50 -48.22 20.47
C GLN A 410 -9.30 -48.36 21.41
N LEU A 411 -8.20 -47.68 21.12
CA LEU A 411 -7.00 -47.65 21.97
C LEU A 411 -7.32 -47.18 23.39
N GLU A 412 -8.04 -46.06 23.49
CA GLU A 412 -8.47 -45.53 24.81
C GLU A 412 -9.39 -46.50 25.56
N LYS A 413 -10.25 -47.23 24.85
CA LYS A 413 -11.13 -48.23 25.46
C LYS A 413 -10.36 -49.44 25.97
N ASP A 414 -9.38 -49.92 25.23
CA ASP A 414 -8.57 -51.05 25.60
C ASP A 414 -7.66 -50.70 26.80
N ALA A 415 -7.09 -49.48 26.85
CA ALA A 415 -6.37 -48.97 28.01
C ALA A 415 -7.20 -48.86 29.29
N PHE A 416 -8.55 -48.62 29.19
CA PHE A 416 -9.47 -48.63 30.33
C PHE A 416 -10.02 -50.03 30.67
N GLY A 417 -9.91 -51.00 29.74
CA GLY A 417 -10.43 -52.36 29.93
C GLY A 417 -9.57 -53.23 30.83
N ASP A 418 -8.27 -53.07 30.83
CA ASP A 418 -7.30 -53.86 31.64
C ASP A 418 -7.19 -53.41 33.10
N GLY A 419 -7.82 -52.28 33.49
CA GLY A 419 -7.83 -51.77 34.87
C GLY A 419 -8.77 -52.45 35.88
N HIS A 420 -9.56 -53.47 35.49
CA HIS A 420 -10.56 -54.08 36.38
C HIS A 420 -10.50 -55.61 36.55
N ALA A 421 -9.27 -56.15 36.50
CA ALA A 421 -9.09 -57.56 36.84
C ALA A 421 -8.08 -57.71 38.02
N HIS A 422 -8.51 -57.38 39.25
CA HIS A 422 -7.95 -57.88 40.49
C HIS A 422 -9.00 -57.90 41.59
#